data_3a8fb40b1e19136db8d8125dac5cd608
#
_entry.id   3a8fb40b1e19136db8d8125dac5cd608
#
_cell.length_a   1.000
_cell.length_b   1.000
_cell.length_c   1.000
_cell.angle_alpha   90.00
_cell.angle_beta   90.00
_cell.angle_gamma   90.00
#
_symmetry.space_group_name_H-M   'P 1'
#
loop_
_entity.id
_entity.type
_entity.pdbx_description
1 polymer ?
#
loop_
_entity_poly.entity_id
_entity_poly.type
_entity_poly.pdbx_seq_one_letter_code
_entity_poly.pdbx_strand_id
1 'polypeptide(L)'
;GSIALSADLVNQAGTLDVSGLRGGQIDVLAGQYTDSGTTLADGSQQGGSIDVRAKNITQTSSAVVSASSSEGEGGRVELIGDLGHGISQFGGKIYATGRRRGGFVDTSGATVLIDDALRVNTSSAEGQAGTWLIDPNDFTIAASGGNITGSALSGNLANNDIIISTATQGTAGGNGDIFVRDNVTWSSGKTLTLNAERNINILATIDAAQSPTGKVVLQYGQGAVAIGNTANFNFGLKSDGFTGKLN
;
A
#
# COMPACT_ATOMS: atom_id res chain seq x y z
N GLY A 1 -7.77 -12.55 -21.71
CA GLY A 1 -9.13 -11.98 -21.66
C GLY A 1 -9.15 -10.58 -21.06
N SER A 2 -10.29 -9.90 -21.15
CA SER A 2 -10.50 -8.61 -20.47
C SER A 2 -11.94 -8.48 -19.96
N ILE A 3 -12.09 -7.80 -18.83
CA ILE A 3 -13.37 -7.40 -18.27
C ILE A 3 -13.30 -5.90 -18.00
N ALA A 4 -14.31 -5.14 -18.44
CA ALA A 4 -14.44 -3.73 -18.14
C ALA A 4 -15.81 -3.45 -17.52
N LEU A 5 -15.83 -2.77 -16.36
CA LEU A 5 -17.03 -2.38 -15.64
C LEU A 5 -17.05 -0.86 -15.46
N SER A 6 -18.19 -0.22 -15.73
CA SER A 6 -18.37 1.20 -15.48
C SER A 6 -19.77 1.47 -14.96
N ALA A 7 -19.88 2.00 -13.74
CA ALA A 7 -21.16 2.37 -13.10
C ALA A 7 -20.94 3.32 -11.92
N ASP A 8 -21.99 4.02 -11.49
CA ASP A 8 -21.90 4.82 -10.26
C ASP A 8 -21.68 3.94 -9.02
N LEU A 9 -22.30 2.76 -8.97
CA LEU A 9 -22.16 1.79 -7.88
C LEU A 9 -21.78 0.42 -8.46
N VAL A 10 -20.64 -0.11 -8.02
CA VAL A 10 -20.21 -1.47 -8.30
C VAL A 10 -20.05 -2.23 -6.98
N ASN A 11 -20.84 -3.31 -6.82
CA ASN A 11 -20.70 -4.26 -5.73
C ASN A 11 -20.16 -5.57 -6.29
N GLN A 12 -18.87 -5.81 -6.06
CA GLN A 12 -18.20 -7.04 -6.49
C GLN A 12 -18.26 -8.06 -5.34
N ALA A 13 -19.19 -9.03 -5.44
CA ALA A 13 -19.37 -10.09 -4.45
C ALA A 13 -19.20 -11.49 -5.03
N GLY A 14 -19.05 -11.60 -6.35
CA GLY A 14 -18.86 -12.86 -7.07
C GLY A 14 -17.41 -13.09 -7.47
N THR A 15 -17.21 -13.62 -8.68
CA THR A 15 -15.90 -13.87 -9.25
C THR A 15 -15.77 -13.15 -10.59
N LEU A 16 -14.72 -12.34 -10.73
CA LEU A 16 -14.22 -11.83 -12.01
C LEU A 16 -12.91 -12.58 -12.28
N ASP A 17 -12.83 -13.27 -13.41
CA ASP A 17 -11.66 -14.11 -13.72
C ASP A 17 -11.25 -13.96 -15.19
N VAL A 18 -10.03 -13.48 -15.39
CA VAL A 18 -9.36 -13.35 -16.69
C VAL A 18 -8.01 -14.09 -16.69
N SER A 19 -7.87 -15.08 -15.82
CA SER A 19 -6.64 -15.88 -15.68
C SER A 19 -6.35 -16.73 -16.93
N GLY A 20 -5.07 -17.12 -17.12
CA GLY A 20 -4.65 -17.93 -18.27
C GLY A 20 -3.15 -18.21 -18.31
N LEU A 21 -2.58 -18.45 -19.49
CA LEU A 21 -1.11 -18.52 -19.66
C LEU A 21 -0.46 -17.17 -19.32
N ARG A 22 -1.09 -16.10 -19.76
CA ARG A 22 -0.84 -14.73 -19.31
C ARG A 22 -2.13 -14.22 -18.69
N GLY A 23 -2.05 -13.61 -17.54
CA GLY A 23 -3.19 -12.96 -16.92
C GLY A 23 -3.73 -11.86 -17.84
N GLY A 24 -5.04 -11.69 -17.85
CA GLY A 24 -5.71 -10.68 -18.65
C GLY A 24 -5.79 -9.32 -17.94
N GLN A 25 -6.78 -8.53 -18.31
CA GLN A 25 -7.00 -7.19 -17.79
C GLN A 25 -8.41 -7.04 -17.22
N ILE A 26 -8.50 -6.46 -16.03
CA ILE A 26 -9.77 -6.06 -15.41
C ILE A 26 -9.70 -4.58 -15.12
N ASP A 27 -10.64 -3.81 -15.69
CA ASP A 27 -10.78 -2.38 -15.49
C ASP A 27 -12.12 -2.07 -14.85
N VAL A 28 -12.12 -1.32 -13.76
CA VAL A 28 -13.33 -0.87 -13.08
C VAL A 28 -13.30 0.64 -12.91
N LEU A 29 -14.34 1.32 -13.35
CA LEU A 29 -14.56 2.74 -13.11
C LEU A 29 -15.89 2.91 -12.37
N ALA A 30 -15.84 3.44 -11.14
CA ALA A 30 -17.03 3.54 -10.30
C ALA A 30 -17.11 4.87 -9.54
N GLY A 31 -18.33 5.29 -9.16
CA GLY A 31 -18.52 6.27 -8.11
C GLY A 31 -18.20 5.66 -6.74
N GLN A 32 -18.79 4.50 -6.46
CA GLN A 32 -18.55 3.69 -5.26
C GLN A 32 -18.18 2.27 -5.68
N TYR A 33 -17.09 1.74 -5.14
CA TYR A 33 -16.68 0.35 -5.35
C TYR A 33 -16.62 -0.40 -4.02
N THR A 34 -17.42 -1.45 -3.91
CA THR A 34 -17.37 -2.37 -2.76
C THR A 34 -16.96 -3.75 -3.24
N ASP A 35 -15.92 -4.31 -2.62
CA ASP A 35 -15.38 -5.63 -2.95
C ASP A 35 -15.46 -6.57 -1.75
N SER A 36 -16.15 -7.67 -1.93
CA SER A 36 -16.22 -8.79 -0.99
C SER A 36 -15.99 -10.14 -1.69
N GLY A 37 -15.73 -10.11 -2.98
CA GLY A 37 -15.62 -11.26 -3.86
C GLY A 37 -14.19 -11.63 -4.22
N THR A 38 -14.04 -12.24 -5.39
CA THR A 38 -12.76 -12.70 -5.92
C THR A 38 -12.52 -12.11 -7.30
N THR A 39 -11.36 -11.47 -7.50
CA THR A 39 -10.96 -10.82 -8.75
C THR A 39 -9.60 -11.35 -9.16
N LEU A 40 -9.53 -12.07 -10.30
CA LEU A 40 -8.36 -12.83 -10.74
C LEU A 40 -7.89 -12.40 -12.13
N ALA A 41 -6.62 -12.07 -12.22
CA ALA A 41 -5.87 -11.88 -13.46
C ALA A 41 -4.56 -12.68 -13.41
N ASP A 42 -4.61 -13.90 -12.87
CA ASP A 42 -3.43 -14.74 -12.69
C ASP A 42 -2.93 -15.33 -14.01
N GLY A 43 -1.61 -15.56 -14.09
CA GLY A 43 -1.02 -16.20 -15.25
C GLY A 43 0.06 -17.20 -14.89
N SER A 44 0.22 -18.29 -15.69
CA SER A 44 1.37 -19.18 -15.46
C SER A 44 2.68 -18.51 -15.88
N GLN A 45 2.71 -17.81 -17.01
CA GLN A 45 3.90 -17.16 -17.55
C GLN A 45 4.08 -15.72 -17.09
N GLN A 46 2.98 -15.00 -16.84
CA GLN A 46 2.98 -13.61 -16.40
C GLN A 46 1.64 -13.26 -15.76
N GLY A 47 1.65 -12.58 -14.62
CA GLY A 47 0.47 -12.00 -14.02
C GLY A 47 -0.12 -10.88 -14.88
N GLY A 48 -1.44 -10.67 -14.77
CA GLY A 48 -2.18 -9.66 -15.53
C GLY A 48 -2.24 -8.30 -14.84
N SER A 49 -3.28 -7.55 -15.16
CA SER A 49 -3.53 -6.22 -14.60
C SER A 49 -4.96 -6.10 -14.08
N ILE A 50 -5.09 -5.53 -12.88
CA ILE A 50 -6.37 -5.17 -12.27
C ILE A 50 -6.28 -3.68 -11.92
N ASP A 51 -7.13 -2.86 -12.55
CA ASP A 51 -7.20 -1.42 -12.30
C ASP A 51 -8.62 -1.05 -11.84
N VAL A 52 -8.74 -0.58 -10.61
CA VAL A 52 -9.98 -0.07 -10.03
C VAL A 52 -9.81 1.41 -9.72
N ARG A 53 -10.61 2.23 -10.37
CA ARG A 53 -10.71 3.67 -10.12
C ARG A 53 -12.11 3.98 -9.61
N ALA A 54 -12.21 4.55 -8.42
CA ALA A 54 -13.49 4.93 -7.85
C ALA A 54 -13.38 6.19 -6.99
N LYS A 55 -14.50 6.86 -6.74
CA LYS A 55 -14.50 7.96 -5.76
C LYS A 55 -14.19 7.43 -4.37
N ASN A 56 -14.85 6.35 -3.96
CA ASN A 56 -14.52 5.64 -2.72
C ASN A 56 -14.40 4.14 -2.98
N ILE A 57 -13.49 3.50 -2.25
CA ILE A 57 -13.26 2.05 -2.30
C ILE A 57 -13.48 1.46 -0.92
N THR A 58 -14.21 0.36 -0.84
CA THR A 58 -14.33 -0.47 0.35
C THR A 58 -14.05 -1.92 -0.01
N GLN A 59 -12.91 -2.44 0.42
CA GLN A 59 -12.56 -3.85 0.31
C GLN A 59 -12.76 -4.52 1.67
N THR A 60 -13.63 -5.51 1.73
CA THR A 60 -13.90 -6.25 2.98
C THR A 60 -12.83 -7.31 3.24
N SER A 61 -12.80 -7.86 4.44
CA SER A 61 -11.83 -8.91 4.82
C SER A 61 -11.99 -10.23 4.03
N SER A 62 -13.14 -10.44 3.39
CA SER A 62 -13.39 -11.62 2.53
C SER A 62 -12.85 -11.46 1.10
N ALA A 63 -12.59 -10.24 0.65
CA ALA A 63 -12.17 -9.98 -0.72
C ALA A 63 -10.80 -10.59 -1.03
N VAL A 64 -10.66 -11.09 -2.26
CA VAL A 64 -9.41 -11.61 -2.80
C VAL A 64 -9.18 -11.01 -4.18
N VAL A 65 -8.04 -10.33 -4.33
CA VAL A 65 -7.59 -9.75 -5.61
C VAL A 65 -6.25 -10.34 -5.96
N SER A 66 -6.10 -10.91 -7.14
CA SER A 66 -4.84 -11.56 -7.54
C SER A 66 -4.48 -11.30 -9.01
N ALA A 67 -3.24 -10.91 -9.22
CA ALA A 67 -2.56 -10.81 -10.50
C ALA A 67 -1.20 -11.51 -10.41
N SER A 68 -1.18 -12.75 -9.92
CA SER A 68 0.04 -13.50 -9.63
C SER A 68 0.53 -14.31 -10.84
N SER A 69 1.80 -14.76 -10.80
CA SER A 69 2.36 -15.68 -11.79
C SER A 69 3.09 -16.84 -11.14
N SER A 70 2.82 -18.07 -11.62
CA SER A 70 3.47 -19.27 -11.09
C SER A 70 4.89 -19.50 -11.64
N GLU A 71 5.22 -18.98 -12.83
CA GLU A 71 6.51 -19.22 -13.50
C GLU A 71 7.24 -17.92 -13.88
N GLY A 72 6.51 -16.81 -14.02
CA GLY A 72 7.01 -15.54 -14.51
C GLY A 72 7.06 -14.45 -13.45
N GLU A 73 6.77 -13.23 -13.92
CA GLU A 73 6.66 -12.06 -13.06
C GLU A 73 5.22 -11.86 -12.61
N GLY A 74 5.03 -11.44 -11.35
CA GLY A 74 3.75 -10.97 -10.84
C GLY A 74 3.24 -9.76 -11.62
N GLY A 75 1.93 -9.61 -11.67
CA GLY A 75 1.27 -8.55 -12.41
C GLY A 75 1.13 -7.24 -11.61
N ARG A 76 0.11 -6.48 -11.97
CA ARG A 76 -0.17 -5.17 -11.40
C ARG A 76 -1.59 -5.11 -10.85
N VAL A 77 -1.73 -4.65 -9.62
CA VAL A 77 -3.01 -4.37 -8.97
C VAL A 77 -3.03 -2.93 -8.54
N GLU A 78 -3.97 -2.16 -9.04
CA GLU A 78 -4.18 -0.76 -8.65
C GLU A 78 -5.61 -0.58 -8.16
N LEU A 79 -5.77 -0.22 -6.90
CA LEU A 79 -7.05 0.09 -6.26
C LEU A 79 -6.98 1.54 -5.78
N ILE A 80 -7.42 2.48 -6.63
CA ILE A 80 -7.18 3.90 -6.44
C ILE A 80 -8.49 4.65 -6.27
N GLY A 81 -8.68 5.20 -5.08
CA GLY A 81 -9.76 6.13 -4.76
C GLY A 81 -9.50 7.53 -5.31
N ASP A 82 -10.49 8.42 -5.20
CA ASP A 82 -10.31 9.84 -5.54
C ASP A 82 -9.18 10.43 -4.67
N LEU A 83 -8.16 10.92 -5.34
CA LEU A 83 -6.96 11.44 -4.70
C LEU A 83 -7.19 12.79 -4.01
N GLY A 84 -8.26 13.50 -4.36
CA GLY A 84 -8.63 14.77 -3.75
C GLY A 84 -9.42 14.62 -2.45
N HIS A 85 -10.42 13.72 -2.44
CA HIS A 85 -11.41 13.65 -1.35
C HIS A 85 -11.88 12.22 -1.04
N GLY A 86 -11.43 11.20 -1.77
CA GLY A 86 -11.90 9.83 -1.64
C GLY A 86 -11.40 9.15 -0.38
N ILE A 87 -12.22 8.22 0.12
CA ILE A 87 -11.84 7.31 1.20
C ILE A 87 -11.69 5.91 0.61
N SER A 88 -10.52 5.32 0.79
CA SER A 88 -10.20 3.95 0.39
C SER A 88 -9.93 3.12 1.63
N GLN A 89 -10.74 2.09 1.85
CA GLN A 89 -10.61 1.16 2.98
C GLN A 89 -10.28 -0.23 2.47
N PHE A 90 -9.22 -0.84 3.01
CA PHE A 90 -8.71 -2.13 2.55
C PHE A 90 -8.61 -3.13 3.71
N GLY A 91 -9.25 -4.31 3.55
CA GLY A 91 -9.29 -5.34 4.58
C GLY A 91 -9.08 -6.77 4.07
N GLY A 92 -8.97 -6.98 2.77
CA GLY A 92 -8.92 -8.30 2.12
C GLY A 92 -7.51 -8.86 1.93
N LYS A 93 -7.37 -9.62 0.85
CA LYS A 93 -6.08 -10.19 0.42
C LYS A 93 -5.76 -9.72 -0.99
N ILE A 94 -4.55 -9.22 -1.20
CA ILE A 94 -4.10 -8.72 -2.50
C ILE A 94 -2.80 -9.43 -2.85
N TYR A 95 -2.77 -10.09 -4.00
CA TYR A 95 -1.63 -10.86 -4.46
C TYR A 95 -1.12 -10.35 -5.81
N ALA A 96 0.17 -10.13 -5.91
CA ALA A 96 0.90 -9.92 -7.15
C ALA A 96 2.24 -10.67 -7.06
N THR A 97 2.18 -11.97 -6.69
CA THR A 97 3.38 -12.79 -6.52
C THR A 97 3.93 -13.23 -7.86
N GLY A 98 5.22 -13.51 -7.92
CA GLY A 98 5.84 -14.09 -9.11
C GLY A 98 6.93 -15.08 -8.76
N ARG A 99 7.28 -15.98 -9.68
CA ARG A 99 8.43 -16.84 -9.49
C ARG A 99 9.73 -16.08 -9.72
N ARG A 100 9.83 -15.37 -10.85
CA ARG A 100 11.05 -14.66 -11.25
C ARG A 100 11.16 -13.28 -10.63
N ARG A 101 10.04 -12.61 -10.43
CA ARG A 101 9.94 -11.28 -9.83
C ARG A 101 8.55 -11.05 -9.27
N GLY A 102 8.45 -10.43 -8.11
CA GLY A 102 7.18 -9.95 -7.57
C GLY A 102 6.61 -8.81 -8.39
N GLY A 103 5.29 -8.63 -8.33
CA GLY A 103 4.57 -7.59 -9.06
C GLY A 103 4.44 -6.29 -8.30
N PHE A 104 3.41 -5.54 -8.61
CA PHE A 104 3.15 -4.23 -8.04
C PHE A 104 1.71 -4.15 -7.52
N VAL A 105 1.56 -3.60 -6.32
CA VAL A 105 0.26 -3.29 -5.72
C VAL A 105 0.25 -1.82 -5.36
N ASP A 106 -0.84 -1.12 -5.68
CA ASP A 106 -1.11 0.26 -5.31
C ASP A 106 -2.48 0.33 -4.62
N THR A 107 -2.49 0.90 -3.41
CA THR A 107 -3.70 1.17 -2.63
C THR A 107 -3.72 2.63 -2.23
N SER A 108 -4.28 3.50 -3.07
CA SER A 108 -4.20 4.94 -2.97
C SER A 108 -5.55 5.61 -2.80
N GLY A 109 -5.56 6.87 -2.39
CA GLY A 109 -6.72 7.71 -2.20
C GLY A 109 -6.40 8.89 -1.29
N ALA A 110 -7.26 9.93 -1.25
CA ALA A 110 -7.03 11.07 -0.35
C ALA A 110 -6.89 10.62 1.11
N THR A 111 -7.74 9.68 1.53
CA THR A 111 -7.63 8.98 2.81
C THR A 111 -7.57 7.48 2.57
N VAL A 112 -6.52 6.83 3.05
CA VAL A 112 -6.35 5.38 2.99
C VAL A 112 -6.47 4.81 4.41
N LEU A 113 -7.37 3.85 4.61
CA LEU A 113 -7.54 3.12 5.87
C LEU A 113 -7.24 1.65 5.63
N ILE A 114 -6.36 1.09 6.41
CA ILE A 114 -5.86 -0.28 6.27
C ILE A 114 -6.24 -1.07 7.51
N ASP A 115 -7.09 -2.08 7.31
CA ASP A 115 -7.49 -3.00 8.36
C ASP A 115 -6.32 -3.92 8.76
N ASP A 116 -6.28 -4.33 10.02
CA ASP A 116 -5.26 -5.27 10.51
C ASP A 116 -5.31 -6.64 9.82
N ALA A 117 -6.47 -6.98 9.23
CA ALA A 117 -6.65 -8.20 8.46
C ALA A 117 -6.07 -8.14 7.04
N LEU A 118 -5.79 -6.94 6.50
CA LEU A 118 -5.24 -6.81 5.15
C LEU A 118 -3.92 -7.57 5.01
N ARG A 119 -3.83 -8.37 3.96
CA ARG A 119 -2.60 -9.07 3.58
C ARG A 119 -2.28 -8.77 2.13
N VAL A 120 -1.19 -8.06 1.91
CA VAL A 120 -0.60 -7.83 0.60
C VAL A 120 0.59 -8.75 0.43
N ASN A 121 0.73 -9.35 -0.74
CA ASN A 121 1.88 -10.20 -1.04
C ASN A 121 2.36 -9.97 -2.47
N THR A 122 3.52 -9.35 -2.58
CA THR A 122 4.25 -9.16 -3.84
C THR A 122 5.57 -9.93 -3.86
N SER A 123 5.69 -11.02 -3.09
CA SER A 123 6.92 -11.78 -2.99
C SER A 123 7.31 -12.46 -4.31
N SER A 124 8.59 -12.78 -4.44
CA SER A 124 9.11 -13.64 -5.49
C SER A 124 9.75 -14.88 -4.89
N ALA A 125 9.57 -16.03 -5.58
CA ALA A 125 10.19 -17.26 -5.13
C ALA A 125 11.69 -17.32 -5.42
N GLU A 126 12.14 -16.74 -6.54
CA GLU A 126 13.53 -16.86 -7.02
C GLU A 126 14.20 -15.50 -7.27
N GLY A 127 13.46 -14.42 -7.27
CA GLY A 127 13.97 -13.08 -7.61
C GLY A 127 13.67 -12.01 -6.55
N GLN A 128 13.63 -10.79 -6.99
CA GLN A 128 13.30 -9.67 -6.13
C GLN A 128 11.80 -9.63 -5.85
N ALA A 129 11.44 -9.34 -4.61
CA ALA A 129 10.04 -9.01 -4.29
C ALA A 129 9.59 -7.78 -5.07
N GLY A 130 8.27 -7.67 -5.21
CA GLY A 130 7.66 -6.49 -5.74
C GLY A 130 7.40 -5.43 -4.68
N THR A 131 6.61 -4.45 -5.04
CA THR A 131 6.36 -3.26 -4.24
C THR A 131 4.88 -3.13 -3.91
N TRP A 132 4.58 -2.71 -2.69
CA TRP A 132 3.29 -2.18 -2.29
C TRP A 132 3.41 -0.68 -2.04
N LEU A 133 2.70 0.11 -2.85
CA LEU A 133 2.56 1.56 -2.71
C LEU A 133 1.28 1.90 -1.96
N ILE A 134 1.39 2.85 -1.03
CA ILE A 134 0.29 3.46 -0.29
C ILE A 134 0.45 4.97 -0.46
N ASP A 135 -0.48 5.63 -1.16
CA ASP A 135 -0.34 7.06 -1.50
C ASP A 135 -1.56 7.87 -1.05
N PRO A 136 -1.59 8.30 0.23
CA PRO A 136 -2.60 9.21 0.80
C PRO A 136 -2.12 10.66 0.86
N ASN A 137 -3.01 11.59 1.31
CA ASN A 137 -2.63 12.98 1.57
C ASN A 137 -1.73 13.12 2.80
N ASP A 138 -2.10 12.51 3.91
CA ASP A 138 -1.30 12.35 5.14
C ASP A 138 -1.35 10.89 5.57
N PHE A 139 -0.37 10.43 6.34
CA PHE A 139 -0.35 9.06 6.83
C PHE A 139 0.10 8.93 8.28
N THR A 140 -0.64 8.17 9.06
CA THR A 140 -0.33 7.90 10.46
C THR A 140 -0.29 6.40 10.72
N ILE A 141 0.85 5.90 11.18
CA ILE A 141 1.02 4.56 11.72
C ILE A 141 0.78 4.66 13.23
N ALA A 142 -0.31 4.08 13.73
CA ALA A 142 -0.67 4.15 15.15
C ALA A 142 -1.43 2.90 15.60
N ALA A 143 -1.32 2.52 16.85
CA ALA A 143 -2.01 1.36 17.43
C ALA A 143 -3.55 1.50 17.41
N SER A 144 -4.04 2.74 17.33
CA SER A 144 -5.46 3.05 17.13
C SER A 144 -5.62 4.44 16.55
N GLY A 145 -6.68 4.66 15.77
CA GLY A 145 -7.01 5.97 15.19
C GLY A 145 -6.01 6.48 14.13
N GLY A 146 -5.18 5.59 13.60
CA GLY A 146 -4.29 5.84 12.46
C GLY A 146 -4.81 5.23 11.16
N ASN A 147 -3.99 5.28 10.14
CA ASN A 147 -4.26 4.70 8.83
C ASN A 147 -3.93 3.20 8.79
N ILE A 148 -2.93 2.78 9.55
CA ILE A 148 -2.48 1.39 9.71
C ILE A 148 -1.89 1.22 11.11
N THR A 149 -1.97 0.01 11.68
CA THR A 149 -1.22 -0.31 12.90
C THR A 149 0.23 -0.70 12.59
N GLY A 150 1.13 -0.50 13.53
CA GLY A 150 2.52 -0.93 13.39
C GLY A 150 2.62 -2.45 13.20
N SER A 151 1.74 -3.22 13.84
CA SER A 151 1.65 -4.67 13.68
C SER A 151 1.25 -5.09 12.26
N ALA A 152 0.22 -4.46 11.68
CA ALA A 152 -0.23 -4.75 10.31
C ALA A 152 0.86 -4.39 9.28
N LEU A 153 1.51 -3.24 9.45
CA LEU A 153 2.63 -2.83 8.59
C LEU A 153 3.80 -3.79 8.69
N SER A 154 4.19 -4.18 9.92
CA SER A 154 5.25 -5.14 10.18
C SER A 154 4.98 -6.50 9.53
N GLY A 155 3.75 -7.00 9.66
CA GLY A 155 3.34 -8.26 9.03
C GLY A 155 3.42 -8.23 7.50
N ASN A 156 3.07 -7.12 6.88
CA ASN A 156 3.13 -6.96 5.43
C ASN A 156 4.57 -6.74 4.92
N LEU A 157 5.48 -6.21 5.73
CA LEU A 157 6.93 -6.12 5.42
C LEU A 157 7.60 -7.50 5.30
N ALA A 158 6.96 -8.58 5.72
CA ALA A 158 7.49 -9.93 5.49
C ALA A 158 7.59 -10.28 3.99
N ASN A 159 6.69 -9.75 3.15
CA ASN A 159 6.53 -10.17 1.76
C ASN A 159 6.76 -9.04 0.74
N ASN A 160 6.80 -7.78 1.16
CA ASN A 160 6.77 -6.65 0.25
C ASN A 160 7.85 -5.63 0.59
N ASP A 161 8.44 -5.01 -0.43
CA ASP A 161 8.98 -3.67 -0.27
C ASP A 161 7.79 -2.70 -0.19
N ILE A 162 7.72 -1.87 0.85
CA ILE A 162 6.58 -0.97 1.09
C ILE A 162 7.02 0.48 0.93
N ILE A 163 6.24 1.22 0.14
CA ILE A 163 6.40 2.66 -0.02
C ILE A 163 5.13 3.34 0.51
N ILE A 164 5.27 4.17 1.52
CA ILE A 164 4.23 5.09 1.96
C ILE A 164 4.63 6.45 1.43
N SER A 165 3.83 7.00 0.51
CA SER A 165 4.13 8.25 -0.17
C SER A 165 2.99 9.25 0.03
N THR A 166 3.29 10.43 0.52
CA THR A 166 2.37 11.57 0.53
C THR A 166 2.81 12.66 -0.45
N ALA A 167 3.88 12.39 -1.20
CA ALA A 167 4.56 13.39 -2.04
C ALA A 167 3.80 13.79 -3.30
N THR A 168 2.89 12.95 -3.80
CA THR A 168 2.14 13.19 -5.02
C THR A 168 0.77 13.82 -4.78
N GLN A 169 0.28 13.79 -3.54
CA GLN A 169 -1.08 14.17 -3.16
C GLN A 169 -1.19 15.54 -2.47
N GLY A 170 -0.22 15.89 -1.76
CA GLY A 170 0.12 16.99 -0.83
C GLY A 170 -0.78 18.19 -0.59
N THR A 171 -1.86 18.42 -1.28
CA THR A 171 -2.62 19.69 -1.12
C THR A 171 -4.12 19.53 -0.92
N ALA A 172 -4.70 18.40 -1.16
CA ALA A 172 -6.14 18.20 -1.15
C ALA A 172 -6.67 17.71 0.21
N GLY A 173 -6.38 18.42 1.30
CA GLY A 173 -6.91 18.14 2.65
C GLY A 173 -5.90 17.56 3.63
N GLY A 174 -4.63 17.49 3.26
CA GLY A 174 -3.51 17.10 4.12
C GLY A 174 -2.33 18.05 3.99
N ASN A 175 -1.32 17.84 4.81
CA ASN A 175 -0.07 18.60 4.77
C ASN A 175 1.07 17.83 4.11
N GLY A 176 0.84 16.58 3.72
CA GLY A 176 1.87 15.70 3.20
C GLY A 176 2.80 15.17 4.31
N ASP A 177 2.27 14.97 5.51
CA ASP A 177 3.03 14.50 6.66
C ASP A 177 2.88 12.99 6.86
N ILE A 178 3.95 12.35 7.33
CA ILE A 178 3.94 10.98 7.79
C ILE A 178 4.26 10.93 9.29
N PHE A 179 3.42 10.24 10.07
CA PHE A 179 3.59 10.05 11.50
C PHE A 179 3.77 8.57 11.83
N VAL A 180 4.86 8.23 12.53
CA VAL A 180 5.09 6.90 13.08
C VAL A 180 4.89 6.98 14.59
N ARG A 181 3.74 6.52 15.08
CA ARG A 181 3.31 6.55 16.49
C ARG A 181 3.13 5.17 17.10
N ASP A 182 3.35 4.12 16.30
CA ASP A 182 3.35 2.74 16.72
C ASP A 182 4.61 2.03 16.22
N ASN A 183 5.06 1.00 16.93
CA ASN A 183 6.29 0.30 16.61
C ASN A 183 6.15 -0.52 15.33
N VAL A 184 7.14 -0.42 14.45
CA VAL A 184 7.24 -1.18 13.20
C VAL A 184 8.52 -2.00 13.25
N THR A 185 8.40 -3.33 13.20
CA THR A 185 9.54 -4.25 13.32
C THR A 185 9.44 -5.37 12.29
N TRP A 186 10.53 -5.69 11.61
CA TRP A 186 10.57 -6.82 10.68
C TRP A 186 11.95 -7.47 10.62
N SER A 187 11.96 -8.74 10.24
CA SER A 187 13.17 -9.55 10.07
C SER A 187 13.47 -9.96 8.63
N SER A 188 12.61 -9.56 7.70
CA SER A 188 12.80 -9.82 6.27
C SER A 188 13.81 -8.84 5.66
N GLY A 189 14.37 -9.18 4.51
CA GLY A 189 15.25 -8.28 3.73
C GLY A 189 14.51 -7.16 2.99
N LYS A 190 13.31 -6.78 3.42
CA LYS A 190 12.46 -5.81 2.74
C LYS A 190 12.78 -4.39 3.14
N THR A 191 12.37 -3.46 2.28
CA THR A 191 12.57 -2.03 2.46
C THR A 191 11.26 -1.35 2.86
N LEU A 192 11.29 -0.55 3.92
CA LEU A 192 10.25 0.43 4.21
C LEU A 192 10.73 1.81 3.74
N THR A 193 10.02 2.41 2.81
CA THR A 193 10.25 3.78 2.34
C THR A 193 9.14 4.69 2.86
N LEU A 194 9.50 5.73 3.58
CA LEU A 194 8.61 6.83 3.95
C LEU A 194 8.98 8.04 3.09
N ASN A 195 8.09 8.44 2.19
CA ASN A 195 8.31 9.52 1.24
C ASN A 195 7.27 10.62 1.48
N ALA A 196 7.63 11.63 2.24
CA ALA A 196 6.73 12.70 2.65
C ALA A 196 6.87 13.95 1.78
N GLU A 197 5.75 14.52 1.37
CA GLU A 197 5.77 15.85 0.75
C GLU A 197 6.35 16.89 1.69
N ARG A 198 5.98 16.83 2.97
CA ARG A 198 6.46 17.79 3.97
C ARG A 198 7.31 17.11 5.05
N ASN A 199 6.73 16.58 6.11
CA ASN A 199 7.45 16.14 7.30
C ASN A 199 7.34 14.63 7.53
N ILE A 200 8.39 14.03 8.11
CA ILE A 200 8.35 12.72 8.72
C ILE A 200 8.55 12.88 10.22
N ASN A 201 7.61 12.36 11.01
CA ASN A 201 7.61 12.44 12.46
C ASN A 201 7.68 11.02 13.04
N ILE A 202 8.85 10.62 13.54
CA ILE A 202 9.07 9.30 14.14
C ILE A 202 9.00 9.44 15.66
N LEU A 203 7.91 8.96 16.25
CA LEU A 203 7.59 9.02 17.68
C LEU A 203 7.50 7.62 18.29
N ALA A 204 7.80 6.58 17.50
CA ALA A 204 7.85 5.19 17.90
C ALA A 204 9.07 4.50 17.25
N THR A 205 9.32 3.26 17.57
CA THR A 205 10.47 2.52 17.04
C THR A 205 10.20 2.05 15.61
N ILE A 206 11.18 2.22 14.71
CA ILE A 206 11.29 1.49 13.45
C ILE A 206 12.52 0.61 13.57
N ASP A 207 12.35 -0.71 13.49
CA ASP A 207 13.42 -1.69 13.74
C ASP A 207 13.47 -2.76 12.65
N ALA A 208 14.54 -2.75 11.87
CA ALA A 208 14.92 -3.78 10.90
C ALA A 208 16.16 -4.58 11.35
N ALA A 209 16.59 -4.45 12.63
CA ALA A 209 17.87 -5.00 13.11
C ALA A 209 17.94 -6.53 13.09
N GLN A 210 16.80 -7.22 13.01
CA GLN A 210 16.76 -8.68 12.87
C GLN A 210 17.00 -9.16 11.43
N SER A 211 17.15 -8.24 10.48
CA SER A 211 17.45 -8.55 9.08
C SER A 211 18.82 -7.97 8.68
N PRO A 212 19.71 -8.81 8.08
CA PRO A 212 20.98 -8.31 7.59
C PRO A 212 20.85 -7.39 6.35
N THR A 213 19.69 -7.39 5.69
CA THR A 213 19.45 -6.66 4.44
C THR A 213 18.20 -5.77 4.46
N GLY A 214 17.46 -5.77 5.58
CA GLY A 214 16.32 -4.88 5.78
C GLY A 214 16.75 -3.41 5.73
N LYS A 215 15.91 -2.54 5.14
CA LYS A 215 16.24 -1.12 4.96
C LYS A 215 15.10 -0.22 5.37
N VAL A 216 15.46 0.95 5.88
CA VAL A 216 14.58 2.11 6.04
C VAL A 216 15.08 3.22 5.13
N VAL A 217 14.19 3.78 4.31
CA VAL A 217 14.48 4.93 3.46
C VAL A 217 13.56 6.07 3.86
N LEU A 218 14.11 7.24 4.13
CA LEU A 218 13.38 8.42 4.57
C LEU A 218 13.63 9.54 3.57
N GLN A 219 12.56 10.01 2.93
CA GLN A 219 12.55 11.13 2.00
C GLN A 219 11.50 12.13 2.48
N TYR A 220 11.86 13.37 2.69
CA TYR A 220 10.96 14.42 3.19
C TYR A 220 11.21 15.73 2.45
N GLY A 221 10.24 16.65 2.50
CA GLY A 221 10.33 17.92 1.77
C GLY A 221 10.31 17.73 0.26
N GLN A 222 9.60 16.74 -0.24
CA GLN A 222 9.56 16.39 -1.67
C GLN A 222 8.63 17.30 -2.47
N GLY A 223 7.66 17.94 -1.82
CA GLY A 223 6.74 18.88 -2.46
C GLY A 223 7.25 20.31 -2.48
N ALA A 224 6.49 21.20 -3.10
CA ALA A 224 6.72 22.63 -3.06
C ALA A 224 6.36 23.17 -1.67
N VAL A 225 7.36 23.48 -0.87
CA VAL A 225 7.17 24.05 0.48
C VAL A 225 6.90 25.55 0.34
N ALA A 226 5.79 26.02 0.91
CA ALA A 226 5.48 27.46 0.92
C ALA A 226 6.56 28.27 1.66
N ILE A 227 6.77 29.52 1.24
CA ILE A 227 7.74 30.42 1.89
C ILE A 227 7.42 30.52 3.38
N GLY A 228 8.44 30.30 4.23
CA GLY A 228 8.29 30.29 5.70
C GLY A 228 7.88 28.94 6.30
N ASN A 229 7.57 27.94 5.48
CA ASN A 229 7.33 26.57 5.93
C ASN A 229 8.56 25.73 5.61
N THR A 230 9.07 24.98 6.57
CA THR A 230 10.23 24.10 6.39
C THR A 230 9.82 22.66 6.57
N ALA A 231 10.22 21.80 5.62
CA ALA A 231 10.11 20.36 5.79
C ALA A 231 11.16 19.87 6.78
N ASN A 232 10.78 18.96 7.66
CA ASN A 232 11.67 18.43 8.70
C ASN A 232 11.58 16.92 8.80
N PHE A 233 12.70 16.31 9.15
CA PHE A 233 12.75 14.98 9.73
C PHE A 233 12.80 15.14 11.25
N ASN A 234 11.73 14.71 11.92
CA ASN A 234 11.62 14.82 13.36
C ASN A 234 11.76 13.44 14.01
N PHE A 235 12.80 13.27 14.78
CA PHE A 235 13.04 12.10 15.60
C PHE A 235 12.92 12.51 17.06
N GLY A 236 11.70 12.40 17.59
CA GLY A 236 11.33 13.12 18.81
C GLY A 236 11.51 12.35 20.11
N LEU A 237 11.78 13.10 21.17
CA LEU A 237 11.54 12.68 22.54
C LEU A 237 10.05 12.81 22.83
N LYS A 238 9.44 11.75 23.37
CA LYS A 238 8.14 11.86 24.02
C LYS A 238 8.28 12.45 25.42
N SER A 239 7.19 13.03 25.92
CA SER A 239 7.12 13.55 27.30
C SER A 239 7.38 12.50 28.38
N ASP A 240 7.24 11.22 28.06
CA ASP A 240 7.53 10.07 28.93
C ASP A 240 9.00 9.59 28.84
N GLY A 241 9.86 10.32 28.18
CA GLY A 241 11.28 9.98 28.02
C GLY A 241 11.56 8.98 26.90
N PHE A 242 10.56 8.57 26.11
CA PHE A 242 10.78 7.66 24.99
C PHE A 242 11.60 8.34 23.89
N THR A 243 12.67 7.70 23.48
CA THR A 243 13.41 8.03 22.25
C THR A 243 13.07 7.02 21.19
N GLY A 244 12.56 7.46 20.04
CA GLY A 244 12.40 6.61 18.87
C GLY A 244 13.75 6.03 18.44
N LYS A 245 13.74 4.89 17.76
CA LYS A 245 14.93 4.19 17.33
C LYS A 245 14.84 3.80 15.87
N LEU A 246 15.91 4.08 15.13
CA LEU A 246 16.18 3.57 13.78
C LEU A 246 17.30 2.53 13.88
N ASN A 247 17.04 1.32 13.40
CA ASN A 247 18.04 0.25 13.31
C ASN A 247 18.03 -0.33 11.90
#